data_54b77091b14f60de193e8cf93f55cf05
#
_entry.id   54b77091b14f60de193e8cf93f55cf05
#
_cell.length_a   1.000
_cell.length_b   1.000
_cell.length_c   1.000
_cell.angle_alpha   90.00
_cell.angle_beta   90.00
_cell.angle_gamma   90.00
#
_symmetry.space_group_name_H-M   'P 1'
#
loop_
_entity.id
_entity.type
_entity.pdbx_description
1 polymer ?
#
loop_
_entity_poly.entity_id
_entity_poly.type
_entity_poly.pdbx_seq_one_letter_code
_entity_poly.pdbx_strand_id
1 'polypeptide(L)'
;MPQAISATVTGNDQEVGFRAMVMKQAIQYNLAGSAKNDTNGIVRFTLQGDAGRIDKAVAAIREGTKKSSNIKVATAPTAVDATLSTFTIVDWTSTSRNITDPYTLVFKLRGEDKVVSKSDAKAVWQGILKATLKGDDLKKLGDDD
;
A
#
# COMPACT_ATOMS: atom_id res chain seq x y z
N MET A 1 13.89 15.45 9.23
CA MET A 1 13.18 16.08 8.08
C MET A 1 12.48 15.01 7.27
N PRO A 2 11.20 15.16 6.96
CA PRO A 2 10.53 14.18 6.10
C PRO A 2 11.09 14.24 4.68
N GLN A 3 11.03 13.10 4.02
CA GLN A 3 11.36 12.95 2.61
C GLN A 3 10.19 12.32 1.89
N ALA A 4 10.18 12.40 0.57
CA ALA A 4 9.18 11.75 -0.24
C ALA A 4 9.84 11.12 -1.48
N ILE A 5 9.32 9.96 -1.87
CA ILE A 5 9.72 9.28 -3.09
C ILE A 5 8.49 8.95 -3.92
N SER A 6 8.68 8.89 -5.22
CA SER A 6 7.76 8.25 -6.14
C SER A 6 8.40 6.99 -6.69
N ALA A 7 7.60 5.98 -6.98
CA ALA A 7 8.10 4.71 -7.44
C ALA A 7 7.21 4.10 -8.50
N THR A 8 7.82 3.33 -9.39
CA THR A 8 7.12 2.50 -10.36
C THR A 8 7.54 1.05 -10.16
N VAL A 9 6.57 0.15 -10.24
CA VAL A 9 6.82 -1.29 -10.15
C VAL A 9 6.36 -1.92 -11.45
N THR A 10 7.26 -2.64 -12.09
CA THR A 10 7.01 -3.39 -13.33
C THR A 10 7.23 -4.88 -13.09
N GLY A 11 6.70 -5.71 -13.99
CA GLY A 11 6.79 -7.15 -13.88
C GLY A 11 5.43 -7.76 -13.55
N ASN A 12 5.41 -8.95 -12.97
CA ASN A 12 4.16 -9.63 -12.59
C ASN A 12 3.69 -9.14 -11.22
N ASP A 13 3.16 -7.91 -11.17
CA ASP A 13 2.78 -7.21 -9.95
C ASP A 13 1.27 -6.95 -9.84
N GLN A 14 0.52 -6.99 -10.94
CA GLN A 14 -0.92 -6.82 -10.90
C GLN A 14 -1.62 -8.12 -10.54
N GLU A 15 -2.82 -8.02 -9.94
CA GLU A 15 -3.65 -9.15 -9.54
C GLU A 15 -3.00 -10.07 -8.48
N VAL A 16 -1.88 -9.64 -7.91
CA VAL A 16 -1.14 -10.43 -6.90
C VAL A 16 -1.13 -9.73 -5.53
N GLY A 17 -2.01 -8.76 -5.33
CA GLY A 17 -2.12 -8.05 -4.05
C GLY A 17 -1.00 -7.06 -3.79
N PHE A 18 -0.34 -6.56 -4.83
CA PHE A 18 0.83 -5.69 -4.67
C PHE A 18 0.48 -4.35 -4.02
N ARG A 19 -0.62 -3.70 -4.43
CA ARG A 19 -1.07 -2.45 -3.81
C ARG A 19 -1.37 -2.63 -2.33
N ALA A 20 -1.99 -3.75 -1.98
CA ALA A 20 -2.28 -4.10 -0.59
C ALA A 20 -0.99 -4.25 0.21
N MET A 21 0.01 -4.90 -0.36
CA MET A 21 1.31 -5.07 0.28
C MET A 21 2.00 -3.72 0.50
N VAL A 22 1.94 -2.81 -0.48
CA VAL A 22 2.51 -1.46 -0.32
C VAL A 22 1.81 -0.72 0.82
N MET A 23 0.48 -0.77 0.89
CA MET A 23 -0.25 -0.12 1.99
C MET A 23 0.10 -0.73 3.36
N LYS A 24 0.25 -2.05 3.44
CA LYS A 24 0.67 -2.70 4.70
C LYS A 24 2.04 -2.19 5.15
N GLN A 25 2.97 -1.96 4.24
CA GLN A 25 4.26 -1.37 4.57
C GLN A 25 4.12 0.09 5.03
N ALA A 26 3.26 0.87 4.38
CA ALA A 26 2.98 2.23 4.81
C ALA A 26 2.36 2.26 6.21
N ILE A 27 1.47 1.33 6.53
CA ILE A 27 0.87 1.19 7.86
C ILE A 27 1.96 0.82 8.89
N GLN A 28 2.79 -0.16 8.56
CA GLN A 28 3.85 -0.64 9.47
C GLN A 28 4.80 0.48 9.85
N TYR A 29 5.24 1.26 8.87
CA TYR A 29 6.25 2.31 9.04
C TYR A 29 5.64 3.72 9.20
N ASN A 30 4.31 3.83 9.28
CA ASN A 30 3.60 5.10 9.46
C ASN A 30 3.98 6.14 8.41
N LEU A 31 3.82 5.77 7.13
CA LEU A 31 4.20 6.59 6.00
C LEU A 31 2.95 7.06 5.23
N ALA A 32 2.97 8.32 4.79
CA ALA A 32 1.96 8.87 3.91
C ALA A 32 2.26 8.53 2.45
N GLY A 33 1.28 8.67 1.59
CA GLY A 33 1.45 8.47 0.17
C GLY A 33 0.22 7.86 -0.49
N SER A 34 0.47 7.15 -1.59
CA SER A 34 -0.60 6.50 -2.34
C SER A 34 -0.07 5.33 -3.16
N ALA A 35 -0.95 4.43 -3.56
CA ALA A 35 -0.64 3.38 -4.51
C ALA A 35 -1.80 3.22 -5.49
N LYS A 36 -1.48 2.96 -6.75
CA LYS A 36 -2.48 2.73 -7.79
C LYS A 36 -1.93 1.83 -8.88
N ASN A 37 -2.82 1.11 -9.55
CA ASN A 37 -2.49 0.45 -10.81
C ASN A 37 -2.53 1.51 -11.93
N ASP A 38 -1.53 1.49 -12.77
CA ASP A 38 -1.46 2.31 -13.96
C ASP A 38 -1.59 1.41 -15.20
N THR A 39 -1.55 2.01 -16.38
CA THR A 39 -1.60 1.27 -17.64
C THR A 39 -0.39 0.35 -17.80
N ASN A 40 -0.54 -0.68 -18.64
CA ASN A 40 0.54 -1.59 -19.03
C ASN A 40 1.16 -2.41 -17.87
N GLY A 41 0.36 -2.72 -16.85
CA GLY A 41 0.83 -3.55 -15.75
C GLY A 41 1.73 -2.85 -14.75
N ILE A 42 1.78 -1.52 -14.77
CA ILE A 42 2.61 -0.74 -13.87
C ILE A 42 1.82 -0.42 -12.59
N VAL A 43 2.43 -0.65 -11.44
CA VAL A 43 1.95 -0.11 -10.17
C VAL A 43 2.78 1.11 -9.83
N ARG A 44 2.10 2.21 -9.49
CA ARG A 44 2.77 3.43 -9.02
C ARG A 44 2.46 3.65 -7.56
N PHE A 45 3.47 4.03 -6.79
CA PHE A 45 3.25 4.41 -5.41
C PHE A 45 4.14 5.57 -4.99
N THR A 46 3.73 6.25 -3.94
CA THR A 46 4.51 7.30 -3.29
C THR A 46 4.60 6.99 -1.80
N LEU A 47 5.72 7.34 -1.19
CA LEU A 47 5.90 7.22 0.26
C LEU A 47 6.53 8.51 0.77
N GLN A 48 6.03 8.99 1.91
CA GLN A 48 6.52 10.19 2.55
C GLN A 48 6.64 9.97 4.06
N GLY A 49 7.75 10.40 4.62
CA GLY A 49 8.04 10.32 6.03
C GLY A 49 9.53 10.29 6.29
N ASP A 50 9.93 9.66 7.39
CA ASP A 50 11.33 9.50 7.73
C ASP A 50 12.09 8.67 6.71
N ALA A 51 13.27 9.13 6.29
CA ALA A 51 14.05 8.47 5.24
C ALA A 51 14.42 7.04 5.59
N GLY A 52 14.79 6.76 6.83
CA GLY A 52 15.12 5.40 7.26
C GLY A 52 13.93 4.45 7.21
N ARG A 53 12.75 4.95 7.57
CA ARG A 53 11.52 4.15 7.49
C ARG A 53 11.10 3.91 6.03
N ILE A 54 11.27 4.92 5.17
CA ILE A 54 11.04 4.76 3.73
C ILE A 54 11.95 3.66 3.17
N ASP A 55 13.23 3.67 3.50
CA ASP A 55 14.19 2.68 3.00
C ASP A 55 13.80 1.27 3.42
N LYS A 56 13.34 1.08 4.66
CA LYS A 56 12.88 -0.23 5.13
C LYS A 56 11.62 -0.69 4.41
N ALA A 57 10.68 0.22 4.19
CA ALA A 57 9.46 -0.09 3.45
C ALA A 57 9.77 -0.48 1.99
N VAL A 58 10.64 0.27 1.32
CA VAL A 58 11.05 -0.03 -0.05
C VAL A 58 11.76 -1.38 -0.14
N ALA A 59 12.63 -1.69 0.81
CA ALA A 59 13.31 -2.99 0.84
C ALA A 59 12.30 -4.15 0.92
N ALA A 60 11.29 -4.04 1.77
CA ALA A 60 10.23 -5.04 1.87
C ALA A 60 9.39 -5.12 0.59
N ILE A 61 9.09 -3.98 -0.03
CA ILE A 61 8.33 -3.93 -1.28
C ILE A 61 9.10 -4.61 -2.41
N ARG A 62 10.42 -4.45 -2.47
CA ARG A 62 11.27 -5.10 -3.48
C ARG A 62 11.29 -6.62 -3.38
N GLU A 63 11.05 -7.15 -2.20
CA GLU A 63 10.91 -8.60 -2.01
C GLU A 63 9.64 -9.13 -2.68
N GLY A 64 8.64 -8.27 -2.84
CA GLY A 64 7.38 -8.61 -3.50
C GLY A 64 6.46 -9.49 -2.67
N THR A 65 5.43 -10.00 -3.32
CA THR A 65 4.49 -10.95 -2.73
C THR A 65 4.84 -12.36 -3.16
N LYS A 66 4.24 -13.37 -2.55
CA LYS A 66 4.43 -14.78 -2.95
C LYS A 66 4.00 -15.05 -4.39
N LYS A 67 3.09 -14.24 -4.92
CA LYS A 67 2.54 -14.38 -6.27
C LYS A 67 3.22 -13.48 -7.30
N SER A 68 4.00 -12.50 -6.87
CA SER A 68 4.71 -11.62 -7.79
C SER A 68 5.98 -12.28 -8.30
N SER A 69 6.38 -11.93 -9.52
CA SER A 69 7.61 -12.44 -10.12
C SER A 69 8.21 -11.39 -11.05
N ASN A 70 9.53 -11.44 -11.19
CA ASN A 70 10.28 -10.55 -12.09
C ASN A 70 9.98 -9.08 -11.87
N ILE A 71 9.73 -8.68 -10.62
CA ILE A 71 9.41 -7.29 -10.33
C ILE A 71 10.65 -6.43 -10.30
N LYS A 72 10.50 -5.19 -10.79
CA LYS A 72 11.52 -4.15 -10.69
C LYS A 72 10.88 -2.92 -10.07
N VAL A 73 11.50 -2.39 -9.04
CA VAL A 73 11.04 -1.18 -8.35
C VAL A 73 12.04 -0.07 -8.63
N ALA A 74 11.59 0.96 -9.33
CA ALA A 74 12.37 2.16 -9.60
C ALA A 74 11.86 3.30 -8.74
N THR A 75 12.74 3.94 -7.97
CA THR A 75 12.37 5.04 -7.09
C THR A 75 13.07 6.32 -7.50
N ALA A 76 12.42 7.46 -7.23
CA ALA A 76 12.99 8.77 -7.45
C ALA A 76 12.52 9.73 -6.34
N PRO A 77 13.36 10.70 -5.93
CA PRO A 77 12.89 11.71 -5.00
C PRO A 77 11.74 12.53 -5.59
N THR A 78 10.82 12.94 -4.74
CA THR A 78 9.74 13.85 -5.13
C THR A 78 9.51 14.88 -4.03
N ALA A 79 8.71 15.89 -4.32
CA ALA A 79 8.44 16.96 -3.37
C ALA A 79 7.62 16.44 -2.19
N VAL A 80 7.96 16.91 -0.99
CA VAL A 80 7.19 16.65 0.23
C VAL A 80 5.94 17.53 0.22
N ASP A 81 4.79 16.92 0.53
CA ASP A 81 3.54 17.62 0.76
C ASP A 81 3.28 17.68 2.27
N ALA A 82 3.53 18.83 2.88
CA ALA A 82 3.40 19.00 4.33
C ALA A 82 1.96 18.78 4.84
N THR A 83 0.97 18.83 3.96
CA THR A 83 -0.43 18.62 4.34
C THR A 83 -0.87 17.15 4.25
N LEU A 84 -0.03 16.28 3.67
CA LEU A 84 -0.37 14.88 3.46
C LEU A 84 -0.29 14.11 4.77
N SER A 85 -1.41 13.52 5.18
CA SER A 85 -1.52 12.79 6.44
C SER A 85 -2.13 11.40 6.29
N THR A 86 -2.23 10.91 5.05
CA THR A 86 -2.85 9.61 4.75
C THR A 86 -2.01 8.82 3.76
N PHE A 87 -2.20 7.51 3.80
CA PHE A 87 -1.84 6.64 2.68
C PHE A 87 -3.12 6.11 2.04
N THR A 88 -3.24 6.22 0.72
CA THR A 88 -4.48 5.94 0.00
C THR A 88 -4.23 4.95 -1.13
N ILE A 89 -5.10 3.94 -1.26
CA ILE A 89 -5.20 3.15 -2.49
C ILE A 89 -6.48 3.56 -3.21
N VAL A 90 -6.33 4.00 -4.46
CA VAL A 90 -7.44 4.36 -5.32
C VAL A 90 -7.81 3.18 -6.20
N ASP A 91 -9.09 2.97 -6.43
CA ASP A 91 -9.61 1.92 -7.32
C ASP A 91 -9.14 0.52 -6.91
N TRP A 92 -9.15 0.24 -5.62
CA TRP A 92 -8.80 -1.09 -5.13
C TRP A 92 -9.89 -2.10 -5.46
N THR A 93 -9.49 -3.20 -6.08
CA THR A 93 -10.32 -4.38 -6.35
C THR A 93 -9.56 -5.63 -5.93
N SER A 94 -10.25 -6.76 -5.87
CA SER A 94 -9.61 -8.03 -5.55
C SER A 94 -10.17 -9.13 -6.46
N THR A 95 -9.38 -9.51 -7.46
CA THR A 95 -9.77 -10.55 -8.41
C THR A 95 -9.97 -11.89 -7.70
N SER A 96 -9.06 -12.25 -6.80
CA SER A 96 -9.14 -13.51 -6.06
C SER A 96 -10.36 -13.60 -5.14
N ARG A 97 -10.88 -12.48 -4.68
CA ARG A 97 -12.09 -12.41 -3.84
C ARG A 97 -13.33 -12.03 -4.63
N ASN A 98 -13.21 -11.88 -5.95
CA ASN A 98 -14.30 -11.46 -6.83
C ASN A 98 -14.94 -10.14 -6.39
N ILE A 99 -14.09 -9.20 -5.97
CA ILE A 99 -14.48 -7.83 -5.65
C ILE A 99 -14.14 -6.97 -6.86
N THR A 100 -15.15 -6.63 -7.66
CA THR A 100 -14.98 -5.94 -8.94
C THR A 100 -15.29 -4.45 -8.87
N ASP A 101 -16.14 -4.03 -7.93
CA ASP A 101 -16.40 -2.61 -7.73
C ASP A 101 -15.19 -1.94 -7.05
N PRO A 102 -14.69 -0.83 -7.59
CA PRO A 102 -13.50 -0.20 -7.02
C PRO A 102 -13.80 0.54 -5.71
N TYR A 103 -12.90 0.39 -4.76
CA TYR A 103 -12.96 1.07 -3.47
C TYR A 103 -11.74 1.97 -3.28
N THR A 104 -11.91 3.04 -2.53
CA THR A 104 -10.78 3.86 -2.07
C THR A 104 -10.49 3.49 -0.62
N LEU A 105 -9.30 2.97 -0.38
CA LEU A 105 -8.85 2.58 0.96
C LEU A 105 -7.95 3.67 1.51
N VAL A 106 -8.19 4.07 2.76
CA VAL A 106 -7.45 5.17 3.39
C VAL A 106 -6.90 4.72 4.74
N PHE A 107 -5.59 4.85 4.89
CA PHE A 107 -4.92 4.74 6.18
C PHE A 107 -4.56 6.14 6.65
N LYS A 108 -5.05 6.51 7.84
CA LYS A 108 -4.71 7.79 8.45
C LYS A 108 -3.47 7.62 9.32
N LEU A 109 -2.46 8.47 9.11
CA LEU A 109 -1.24 8.40 9.88
C LEU A 109 -1.51 8.57 11.38
N ARG A 110 -0.75 7.85 12.19
CA ARG A 110 -0.73 8.04 13.64
C ARG A 110 0.02 9.33 13.95
N GLY A 111 -0.37 10.01 15.02
CA GLY A 111 0.23 11.30 15.39
C GLY A 111 1.67 11.21 15.88
N GLU A 112 2.13 10.01 16.23
CA GLU A 112 3.51 9.77 16.63
C GLU A 112 4.26 9.00 15.54
N ASP A 113 5.54 9.26 15.40
CA ASP A 113 6.42 8.51 14.49
C ASP A 113 6.66 7.11 15.07
N LYS A 114 5.65 6.25 14.91
CA LYS A 114 5.65 4.96 15.54
C LYS A 114 5.58 3.84 14.49
N VAL A 115 6.58 2.99 14.53
CA VAL A 115 6.60 1.74 13.76
C VAL A 115 5.83 0.69 14.56
N VAL A 116 4.98 -0.07 13.88
CA VAL A 116 4.26 -1.19 14.50
C VAL A 116 4.77 -2.50 13.92
N SER A 117 4.41 -3.61 14.54
CA SER A 117 4.77 -4.93 14.05
C SER A 117 4.04 -5.25 12.74
N LYS A 118 4.55 -6.23 12.02
CA LYS A 118 3.90 -6.71 10.79
C LYS A 118 2.48 -7.21 11.08
N SER A 119 2.28 -7.92 12.20
CA SER A 119 0.96 -8.41 12.57
C SER A 119 -0.01 -7.29 12.93
N ASP A 120 0.47 -6.24 13.59
CA ASP A 120 -0.35 -5.07 13.89
C ASP A 120 -0.73 -4.31 12.62
N ALA A 121 0.20 -4.19 11.68
CA ALA A 121 -0.08 -3.57 10.39
C ALA A 121 -1.15 -4.35 9.62
N LYS A 122 -1.09 -5.68 9.65
CA LYS A 122 -2.11 -6.53 9.03
C LYS A 122 -3.49 -6.33 9.70
N ALA A 123 -3.52 -6.23 11.01
CA ALA A 123 -4.77 -5.99 11.75
C ALA A 123 -5.38 -4.64 11.37
N VAL A 124 -4.57 -3.59 11.23
CA VAL A 124 -5.03 -2.26 10.78
C VAL A 124 -5.55 -2.35 9.34
N TRP A 125 -4.84 -3.02 8.46
CA TRP A 125 -5.28 -3.24 7.08
C TRP A 125 -6.66 -3.92 7.03
N GLN A 126 -6.84 -5.00 7.78
CA GLN A 126 -8.12 -5.70 7.85
C GLN A 126 -9.24 -4.81 8.39
N GLY A 127 -8.94 -3.97 9.37
CA GLY A 127 -9.89 -2.99 9.90
C GLY A 127 -10.31 -1.97 8.85
N ILE A 128 -9.38 -1.49 8.04
CA ILE A 128 -9.68 -0.57 6.93
C ILE A 128 -10.61 -1.24 5.92
N LEU A 129 -10.34 -2.48 5.54
CA LEU A 129 -11.20 -3.23 4.62
C LEU A 129 -12.61 -3.38 5.17
N LYS A 130 -12.74 -3.79 6.43
CA LYS A 130 -14.04 -3.99 7.07
C LYS A 130 -14.84 -2.69 7.19
N ALA A 131 -14.16 -1.57 7.40
CA ALA A 131 -14.81 -0.27 7.49
C ALA A 131 -15.23 0.28 6.13
N THR A 132 -14.55 -0.12 5.06
CA THR A 132 -14.73 0.45 3.72
C THR A 132 -15.65 -0.37 2.84
N LEU A 133 -15.49 -1.70 2.82
CA LEU A 133 -16.28 -2.59 1.97
C LEU A 133 -17.70 -2.72 2.51
N LYS A 134 -18.66 -2.91 1.60
CA LYS A 134 -20.09 -2.98 1.92
C LYS A 134 -20.76 -4.14 1.23
N GLY A 135 -21.91 -4.55 1.78
CA GLY A 135 -22.76 -5.57 1.17
C GLY A 135 -22.07 -6.92 1.05
N ASP A 136 -22.27 -7.55 -0.08
CA ASP A 136 -21.70 -8.88 -0.34
C ASP A 136 -20.18 -8.87 -0.43
N ASP A 137 -19.58 -7.75 -0.80
CA ASP A 137 -18.12 -7.64 -0.87
C ASP A 137 -17.48 -7.81 0.50
N LEU A 138 -18.12 -7.31 1.55
CA LEU A 138 -17.62 -7.47 2.92
C LEU A 138 -17.55 -8.95 3.31
N LYS A 139 -18.46 -9.78 2.82
CA LYS A 139 -18.48 -11.23 3.12
C LYS A 139 -17.39 -12.01 2.40
N LYS A 140 -16.80 -11.42 1.35
CA LYS A 140 -15.76 -12.06 0.53
C LYS A 140 -14.37 -11.90 1.12
N LEU A 141 -14.21 -11.12 2.19
CA LEU A 141 -12.92 -10.93 2.84
C LEU A 141 -12.46 -12.22 3.47
N GLY A 142 -11.18 -12.52 3.27
CA GLY A 142 -10.52 -13.64 3.91
C GLY A 142 -9.56 -13.16 4.99
N ASP A 143 -9.00 -14.12 5.72
CA ASP A 143 -8.05 -13.83 6.79
C ASP A 143 -6.70 -13.32 6.28
N ASP A 144 -6.41 -13.54 4.99
CA ASP A 144 -5.14 -13.13 4.36
C ASP A 144 -5.18 -11.69 3.81
N ASP A 145 -6.34 -11.10 3.77
CA ASP A 145 -6.49 -9.72 3.28
C ASP A 145 -6.02 -8.70 4.30
#